data_c1acdcbf8dc7ea38e449cfdbbd2cc03e
#
_entry.id   c1acdcbf8dc7ea38e449cfdbbd2cc03e
#
_cell.length_a   1.000
_cell.length_b   1.000
_cell.length_c   1.000
_cell.angle_alpha   90.00
_cell.angle_beta   90.00
_cell.angle_gamma   90.00
#
_symmetry.space_group_name_H-M   'P 1'
#
loop_
_entity.id
_entity.type
_entity.pdbx_description
1 polymer ?
#
loop_
_entity_poly.entity_id
_entity_poly.type
_entity_poly.pdbx_seq_one_letter_code
_entity_poly.pdbx_strand_id
1 'polypeptide(L)'
;MNNQKFDRGVGLIYKYHKSNHSSPKSWRLMLKTICASTEIELSKWITEKPVKKNQPIAIFSSCQRFGKGQAGRIWHAPKGGVWVSAAINREDSSENNSQLYGLAVALALVERIERIGVNVNIKWPNDLLVDGQKLAGILPRLFFRGGKLRLLRVGVGLNVVNN
;
A
#
# COMPACT_ATOMS: atom_id res chain seq x y z
N MET A 1 -9.43 5.15 -25.34
CA MET A 1 -8.13 5.86 -25.37
C MET A 1 -7.53 5.89 -23.97
N ASN A 2 -6.27 5.53 -23.82
CA ASN A 2 -5.32 5.63 -22.70
C ASN A 2 -5.03 4.42 -21.80
N ASN A 3 -4.93 3.21 -22.37
CA ASN A 3 -4.16 2.15 -21.69
C ASN A 3 -2.63 2.43 -21.64
N GLN A 4 -2.13 3.24 -22.58
CA GLN A 4 -0.67 3.48 -22.70
C GLN A 4 -0.04 4.30 -21.55
N LYS A 5 -0.77 5.23 -20.90
CA LYS A 5 -0.20 6.01 -19.77
C LYS A 5 -0.06 5.20 -18.49
N PHE A 6 -0.96 4.24 -18.26
CA PHE A 6 -0.88 3.38 -17.08
C PHE A 6 0.22 2.34 -17.24
N ASP A 7 0.38 1.76 -18.44
CA ASP A 7 1.45 0.82 -18.75
C ASP A 7 2.84 1.46 -18.56
N ARG A 8 2.99 2.76 -18.86
CA ARG A 8 4.25 3.50 -18.57
C ARG A 8 4.51 3.63 -17.07
N GLY A 9 3.51 3.98 -16.25
CA GLY A 9 3.64 4.08 -14.79
C GLY A 9 4.00 2.75 -14.15
N VAL A 10 3.33 1.69 -14.56
CA VAL A 10 3.57 0.32 -14.15
C VAL A 10 4.97 -0.15 -14.56
N GLY A 11 5.38 0.11 -15.79
CA GLY A 11 6.72 -0.19 -16.29
C GLY A 11 7.80 0.57 -15.52
N LEU A 12 7.53 1.81 -15.08
CA LEU A 12 8.43 2.59 -14.24
C LEU A 12 8.56 2.01 -12.83
N ILE A 13 7.46 1.60 -12.18
CA ILE A 13 7.49 0.93 -10.87
C ILE A 13 8.30 -0.36 -10.96
N TYR A 14 8.10 -1.16 -12.01
CA TYR A 14 8.85 -2.40 -12.22
C TYR A 14 10.34 -2.15 -12.51
N LYS A 15 10.66 -1.16 -13.36
CA LYS A 15 12.05 -0.74 -13.63
C LYS A 15 12.73 -0.24 -12.37
N TYR A 16 12.07 0.63 -11.59
CA TYR A 16 12.60 1.15 -10.34
C TYR A 16 12.87 0.03 -9.34
N HIS A 17 11.94 -0.91 -9.20
CA HIS A 17 12.10 -2.07 -8.33
C HIS A 17 13.27 -2.96 -8.77
N LYS A 18 13.46 -3.16 -10.09
CA LYS A 18 14.55 -3.98 -10.64
C LYS A 18 15.91 -3.29 -10.58
N SER A 19 15.98 -1.97 -10.68
CA SER A 19 17.23 -1.20 -10.64
C SER A 19 17.75 -0.95 -9.21
N ASN A 20 16.88 -0.93 -8.21
CA ASN A 20 17.25 -0.73 -6.80
C ASN A 20 17.46 -2.08 -6.08
N HIS A 21 18.50 -2.78 -6.44
CA HIS A 21 18.87 -4.08 -5.86
C HIS A 21 19.39 -4.02 -4.41
N SER A 22 19.39 -2.87 -3.76
CA SER A 22 19.78 -2.72 -2.35
C SER A 22 18.70 -3.16 -1.36
N SER A 23 17.50 -3.53 -1.82
CA SER A 23 16.49 -4.12 -0.94
C SER A 23 16.78 -5.61 -0.73
N PRO A 24 17.03 -6.07 0.50
CA PRO A 24 17.34 -7.47 0.80
C PRO A 24 16.17 -8.43 0.54
N LYS A 25 15.02 -7.92 0.12
CA LYS A 25 13.79 -8.70 -0.13
C LYS A 25 13.26 -8.42 -1.52
N SER A 26 13.19 -9.46 -2.36
CA SER A 26 12.53 -9.37 -3.67
C SER A 26 11.03 -9.37 -3.51
N TRP A 27 10.38 -8.23 -3.78
CA TRP A 27 8.94 -8.11 -3.79
C TRP A 27 8.31 -8.87 -4.97
N ARG A 28 7.21 -9.56 -4.73
CA ARG A 28 6.31 -10.00 -5.80
C ARG A 28 5.24 -8.92 -5.98
N LEU A 29 5.11 -8.41 -7.20
CA LEU A 29 4.18 -7.35 -7.53
C LEU A 29 3.07 -7.86 -8.45
N MET A 30 1.83 -7.45 -8.19
CA MET A 30 0.68 -7.65 -9.07
C MET A 30 0.08 -6.29 -9.40
N LEU A 31 -0.32 -6.14 -10.67
CA LEU A 31 -0.85 -4.90 -11.20
C LEU A 31 -2.23 -5.17 -11.80
N LYS A 32 -3.19 -4.33 -11.43
CA LYS A 32 -4.57 -4.39 -11.89
C LYS A 32 -4.98 -3.02 -12.46
N THR A 33 -5.56 -3.00 -13.62
CA THR A 33 -6.15 -1.75 -14.16
C THR A 33 -7.36 -1.35 -13.33
N ILE A 34 -8.24 -2.31 -13.04
CA ILE A 34 -9.44 -2.14 -12.21
C ILE A 34 -9.59 -3.38 -11.34
N CYS A 35 -9.96 -3.20 -10.09
CA CYS A 35 -10.34 -4.30 -9.20
C CYS A 35 -11.48 -3.90 -8.27
N ALA A 36 -12.02 -4.88 -7.56
CA ALA A 36 -12.98 -4.59 -6.48
C ALA A 36 -12.30 -3.79 -5.36
N SER A 37 -11.20 -4.33 -4.84
CA SER A 37 -10.32 -3.68 -3.87
C SER A 37 -8.97 -4.39 -3.89
N THR A 38 -7.88 -3.65 -3.77
CA THR A 38 -6.52 -4.23 -3.67
C THR A 38 -6.39 -5.16 -2.47
N GLU A 39 -7.11 -4.88 -1.37
CA GLU A 39 -7.13 -5.73 -0.17
C GLU A 39 -7.85 -7.07 -0.43
N ILE A 40 -8.94 -7.07 -1.21
CA ILE A 40 -9.65 -8.30 -1.62
C ILE A 40 -8.75 -9.14 -2.52
N GLU A 41 -8.13 -8.51 -3.52
CA GLU A 41 -7.20 -9.21 -4.43
C GLU A 41 -5.98 -9.76 -3.67
N LEU A 42 -5.44 -8.98 -2.72
CA LEU A 42 -4.36 -9.43 -1.85
C LEU A 42 -4.76 -10.66 -1.02
N SER A 43 -5.98 -10.67 -0.48
CA SER A 43 -6.50 -11.80 0.29
C SER A 43 -6.58 -13.07 -0.57
N LYS A 44 -7.11 -12.96 -1.80
CA LYS A 44 -7.16 -14.09 -2.75
C LYS A 44 -5.75 -14.61 -3.04
N TRP A 45 -4.82 -13.70 -3.35
CA TRP A 45 -3.45 -14.10 -3.69
C TRP A 45 -2.74 -14.80 -2.53
N ILE A 46 -2.94 -14.34 -1.28
CA ILE A 46 -2.34 -14.98 -0.10
C ILE A 46 -2.91 -16.39 0.12
N THR A 47 -4.20 -16.59 -0.15
CA THR A 47 -4.84 -17.91 -0.05
C THR A 47 -4.25 -18.90 -1.06
N GLU A 48 -4.01 -18.46 -2.29
CA GLU A 48 -3.41 -19.28 -3.34
C GLU A 48 -1.90 -19.50 -3.12
N LYS A 49 -1.19 -18.46 -2.71
CA LYS A 49 0.28 -18.45 -2.58
C LYS A 49 0.68 -17.71 -1.30
N PRO A 50 0.89 -18.39 -0.18
CA PRO A 50 1.27 -17.78 1.09
C PRO A 50 2.50 -16.87 0.99
N VAL A 51 2.52 -15.82 1.82
CA VAL A 51 3.64 -14.85 1.88
C VAL A 51 4.84 -15.51 2.53
N LYS A 52 5.94 -15.64 1.80
CA LYS A 52 7.20 -16.18 2.31
C LYS A 52 7.92 -15.15 3.18
N LYS A 53 8.73 -15.59 4.14
CA LYS A 53 9.49 -14.76 5.09
C LYS A 53 10.29 -13.64 4.41
N ASN A 54 10.96 -13.94 3.31
CA ASN A 54 11.84 -13.01 2.60
C ASN A 54 11.28 -12.53 1.25
N GLN A 55 9.98 -12.73 1.00
CA GLN A 55 9.37 -12.37 -0.26
C GLN A 55 8.01 -11.72 -0.04
N PRO A 56 7.99 -10.43 0.37
CA PRO A 56 6.75 -9.68 0.51
C PRO A 56 6.03 -9.55 -0.83
N ILE A 57 4.73 -9.27 -0.77
CA ILE A 57 3.88 -9.11 -1.94
C ILE A 57 3.15 -7.77 -1.88
N ALA A 58 2.90 -7.16 -3.04
CA ALA A 58 2.08 -5.97 -3.14
C ALA A 58 1.22 -5.99 -4.41
N ILE A 59 0.00 -5.49 -4.28
CA ILE A 59 -0.95 -5.32 -5.38
C ILE A 59 -1.20 -3.84 -5.56
N PHE A 60 -1.04 -3.38 -6.79
CA PHE A 60 -1.39 -2.03 -7.22
C PHE A 60 -2.62 -2.07 -8.13
N SER A 61 -3.45 -1.04 -8.03
CA SER A 61 -4.55 -0.83 -8.97
C SER A 61 -4.65 0.63 -9.37
N SER A 62 -5.07 0.92 -10.59
CA SER A 62 -5.36 2.30 -11.00
C SER A 62 -6.77 2.75 -10.63
N CYS A 63 -7.66 1.80 -10.27
CA CYS A 63 -9.02 2.12 -9.85
C CYS A 63 -9.58 0.98 -8.99
N GLN A 64 -10.30 1.33 -7.91
CA GLN A 64 -11.04 0.36 -7.09
C GLN A 64 -12.52 0.72 -7.07
N ARG A 65 -13.39 -0.28 -7.26
CA ARG A 65 -14.85 -0.08 -7.23
C ARG A 65 -15.41 -0.05 -5.81
N PHE A 66 -14.78 -0.78 -4.89
CA PHE A 66 -15.24 -0.99 -3.51
C PHE A 66 -14.08 -0.82 -2.52
N GLY A 67 -13.31 0.29 -2.65
CA GLY A 67 -12.27 0.63 -1.72
C GLY A 67 -12.82 0.82 -0.30
N LYS A 68 -12.10 0.32 0.70
CA LYS A 68 -12.49 0.46 2.12
C LYS A 68 -11.35 1.08 2.92
N GLY A 69 -11.73 2.02 3.78
CA GLY A 69 -10.88 2.61 4.80
C GLY A 69 -11.05 1.97 6.17
N GLN A 70 -10.63 2.68 7.19
CA GLN A 70 -10.77 2.28 8.59
C GLN A 70 -12.26 2.20 9.02
N ALA A 71 -12.58 1.25 9.89
CA ALA A 71 -13.92 0.99 10.37
C ALA A 71 -14.97 0.75 9.26
N GLY A 72 -14.53 0.19 8.11
CA GLY A 72 -15.44 -0.14 7.00
C GLY A 72 -15.90 1.05 6.16
N ARG A 73 -15.43 2.28 6.43
CA ARG A 73 -15.76 3.47 5.65
C ARG A 73 -15.41 3.27 4.18
N ILE A 74 -16.24 3.82 3.29
CA ILE A 74 -15.98 3.80 1.85
C ILE A 74 -14.74 4.65 1.57
N TRP A 75 -13.84 4.12 0.73
CA TRP A 75 -12.71 4.84 0.17
C TRP A 75 -12.91 5.00 -1.33
N HIS A 76 -13.09 6.24 -1.79
CA HIS A 76 -13.18 6.53 -3.22
C HIS A 76 -11.79 6.36 -3.85
N ALA A 77 -11.72 5.53 -4.87
CA ALA A 77 -10.46 5.16 -5.52
C ALA A 77 -10.58 5.19 -7.06
N PRO A 78 -10.87 6.38 -7.64
CA PRO A 78 -10.92 6.56 -9.08
C PRO A 78 -9.53 6.48 -9.72
N LYS A 79 -9.46 6.59 -11.04
CA LYS A 79 -8.18 6.76 -11.75
C LYS A 79 -7.50 8.07 -11.33
N GLY A 80 -6.17 8.07 -11.30
CA GLY A 80 -5.38 9.25 -10.96
C GLY A 80 -4.77 9.22 -9.56
N GLY A 81 -5.14 8.25 -8.72
CA GLY A 81 -4.48 7.97 -7.46
C GLY A 81 -3.59 6.74 -7.50
N VAL A 82 -2.91 6.46 -6.39
CA VAL A 82 -2.14 5.23 -6.17
C VAL A 82 -2.83 4.39 -5.11
N TRP A 83 -3.35 3.24 -5.52
CA TRP A 83 -4.05 2.31 -4.65
C TRP A 83 -3.23 1.04 -4.51
N VAL A 84 -2.77 0.76 -3.31
CA VAL A 84 -1.90 -0.39 -3.06
C VAL A 84 -2.28 -1.12 -1.78
N SER A 85 -2.16 -2.44 -1.80
CA SER A 85 -2.16 -3.27 -0.60
C SER A 85 -0.94 -4.18 -0.62
N ALA A 86 -0.22 -4.21 0.49
CA ALA A 86 0.98 -5.00 0.66
C ALA A 86 0.83 -6.00 1.82
N ALA A 87 1.56 -7.12 1.75
CA ALA A 87 1.64 -8.09 2.83
C ALA A 87 3.08 -8.53 3.07
N ILE A 88 3.47 -8.56 4.34
CA ILE A 88 4.80 -8.91 4.82
C ILE A 88 4.65 -9.98 5.91
N ASN A 89 5.41 -11.07 5.80
CA ASN A 89 5.51 -12.06 6.87
C ASN A 89 6.25 -11.43 8.07
N ARG A 90 5.68 -11.59 9.26
CA ARG A 90 6.17 -10.99 10.51
C ARG A 90 6.28 -11.99 11.66
N GLU A 91 6.47 -13.26 11.37
CA GLU A 91 6.53 -14.33 12.38
C GLU A 91 7.56 -14.11 13.48
N ASP A 92 8.61 -13.33 13.21
CA ASP A 92 9.68 -13.03 14.18
C ASP A 92 9.49 -11.68 14.89
N SER A 93 8.36 -11.00 14.67
CA SER A 93 8.13 -9.69 15.29
C SER A 93 7.44 -9.83 16.64
N SER A 94 7.97 -9.14 17.64
CA SER A 94 7.33 -8.91 18.94
C SER A 94 6.35 -7.73 18.92
N GLU A 95 6.41 -6.88 17.89
CA GLU A 95 5.56 -5.69 17.79
C GLU A 95 4.13 -6.05 17.38
N ASN A 96 3.19 -5.75 18.24
CA ASN A 96 1.76 -6.07 18.08
C ASN A 96 0.87 -4.83 17.91
N ASN A 97 1.47 -3.64 17.83
CA ASN A 97 0.72 -2.40 17.66
C ASN A 97 0.62 -2.02 16.16
N SER A 98 -0.57 -2.18 15.58
CA SER A 98 -0.82 -1.84 14.17
C SER A 98 -0.61 -0.36 13.86
N GLN A 99 -0.80 0.54 14.84
CA GLN A 99 -0.61 1.98 14.66
C GLN A 99 0.87 2.34 14.43
N LEU A 100 1.80 1.66 15.11
CA LEU A 100 3.23 1.85 14.90
C LEU A 100 3.66 1.44 13.49
N TYR A 101 3.11 0.36 12.96
CA TYR A 101 3.32 0.00 11.55
C TYR A 101 2.74 1.04 10.59
N GLY A 102 1.57 1.59 10.92
CA GLY A 102 0.96 2.68 10.16
C GLY A 102 1.84 3.93 10.14
N LEU A 103 2.36 4.32 11.31
CA LEU A 103 3.25 5.47 11.44
C LEU A 103 4.57 5.27 10.68
N ALA A 104 5.17 4.07 10.74
CA ALA A 104 6.39 3.77 9.99
C ALA A 104 6.18 3.92 8.47
N VAL A 105 5.03 3.46 7.96
CA VAL A 105 4.67 3.64 6.54
C VAL A 105 4.39 5.11 6.23
N ALA A 106 3.73 5.84 7.13
CA ALA A 106 3.47 7.28 6.98
C ALA A 106 4.78 8.07 6.86
N LEU A 107 5.72 7.85 7.78
CA LEU A 107 7.04 8.51 7.76
C LEU A 107 7.82 8.20 6.47
N ALA A 108 7.83 6.94 6.03
CA ALA A 108 8.48 6.57 4.78
C ALA A 108 7.85 7.25 3.55
N LEU A 109 6.52 7.43 3.55
CA LEU A 109 5.83 8.16 2.49
C LEU A 109 6.13 9.65 2.54
N VAL A 110 6.08 10.27 3.72
CA VAL A 110 6.44 11.69 3.94
C VAL A 110 7.83 11.95 3.39
N GLU A 111 8.83 11.19 3.82
CA GLU A 111 10.21 11.34 3.36
C GLU A 111 10.33 11.31 1.82
N ARG A 112 9.57 10.44 1.16
CA ARG A 112 9.60 10.32 -0.30
C ARG A 112 8.86 11.45 -1.01
N ILE A 113 7.75 11.91 -0.46
CA ILE A 113 6.93 12.98 -1.04
C ILE A 113 7.62 14.34 -0.85
N GLU A 114 8.23 14.59 0.31
CA GLU A 114 8.98 15.82 0.57
C GLU A 114 10.20 15.98 -0.35
N ARG A 115 10.84 14.89 -0.77
CA ARG A 115 11.94 14.96 -1.77
C ARG A 115 11.52 15.50 -3.14
N ILE A 116 10.23 15.50 -3.45
CA ILE A 116 9.70 16.12 -4.67
C ILE A 116 9.09 17.50 -4.42
N GLY A 117 9.38 18.11 -3.25
CA GLY A 117 9.01 19.49 -2.93
C GLY A 117 7.60 19.67 -2.36
N VAL A 118 6.92 18.60 -1.94
CA VAL A 118 5.57 18.69 -1.35
C VAL A 118 5.67 18.54 0.16
N ASN A 119 5.25 19.58 0.89
CA ASN A 119 5.22 19.56 2.36
C ASN A 119 4.03 18.74 2.88
N VAL A 120 4.29 17.74 3.72
CA VAL A 120 3.29 16.77 4.15
C VAL A 120 3.18 16.73 5.67
N ASN A 121 1.96 16.83 6.18
CA ASN A 121 1.64 16.68 7.60
C ASN A 121 1.04 15.30 7.88
N ILE A 122 1.47 14.67 8.98
CA ILE A 122 0.87 13.43 9.46
C ILE A 122 -0.29 13.79 10.40
N LYS A 123 -1.51 13.37 10.01
CA LYS A 123 -2.67 13.38 10.90
C LYS A 123 -2.83 11.99 11.50
N TRP A 124 -2.49 11.89 12.78
CA TRP A 124 -2.61 10.64 13.54
C TRP A 124 -4.04 10.06 13.50
N PRO A 125 -4.21 8.74 13.41
CA PRO A 125 -3.14 7.72 13.39
C PRO A 125 -2.72 7.27 11.98
N ASN A 126 -3.38 7.70 10.90
CA ASN A 126 -3.27 7.00 9.62
C ASN A 126 -3.49 7.85 8.37
N ASP A 127 -3.49 9.17 8.48
CA ASP A 127 -3.72 10.06 7.36
C ASP A 127 -2.50 10.97 7.08
N LEU A 128 -2.25 11.26 5.81
CA LEU A 128 -1.34 12.30 5.36
C LEU A 128 -2.13 13.48 4.80
N LEU A 129 -1.72 14.69 5.11
CA LEU A 129 -2.36 15.92 4.66
C LEU A 129 -1.37 16.82 3.93
N VAL A 130 -1.85 17.53 2.91
CA VAL A 130 -1.19 18.66 2.28
C VAL A 130 -2.17 19.83 2.30
N ASP A 131 -1.77 20.97 2.82
CA ASP A 131 -2.62 22.17 2.98
C ASP A 131 -3.99 21.88 3.64
N GLY A 132 -3.97 21.01 4.64
CA GLY A 132 -5.18 20.60 5.36
C GLY A 132 -6.05 19.57 4.62
N GLN A 133 -5.77 19.28 3.37
CA GLN A 133 -6.52 18.29 2.56
C GLN A 133 -5.89 16.90 2.65
N LYS A 134 -6.73 15.88 2.58
CA LYS A 134 -6.29 14.49 2.69
C LYS A 134 -5.55 14.03 1.44
N LEU A 135 -4.23 13.88 1.55
CA LEU A 135 -3.36 13.32 0.52
C LEU A 135 -3.42 11.79 0.52
N ALA A 136 -3.30 11.16 1.71
CA ALA A 136 -3.29 9.70 1.79
C ALA A 136 -4.00 9.17 3.03
N GLY A 137 -4.44 7.92 2.94
CA GLY A 137 -4.87 7.10 4.07
C GLY A 137 -4.08 5.80 4.11
N ILE A 138 -3.68 5.39 5.31
CA ILE A 138 -2.88 4.20 5.56
C ILE A 138 -3.69 3.25 6.45
N LEU A 139 -3.82 2.00 6.05
CA LEU A 139 -4.66 1.01 6.73
C LEU A 139 -3.82 -0.23 7.10
N PRO A 140 -3.12 -0.20 8.24
CA PRO A 140 -2.39 -1.36 8.73
C PRO A 140 -3.34 -2.38 9.37
N ARG A 141 -3.08 -3.67 9.15
CA ARG A 141 -3.79 -4.79 9.78
C ARG A 141 -2.82 -5.88 10.18
N LEU A 142 -2.96 -6.38 11.39
CA LEU A 142 -2.18 -7.49 11.93
C LEU A 142 -3.01 -8.77 11.93
N PHE A 143 -2.43 -9.86 11.48
CA PHE A 143 -3.06 -11.17 11.45
C PHE A 143 -2.28 -12.13 12.36
N PHE A 144 -2.97 -12.68 13.35
CA PHE A 144 -2.42 -13.58 14.35
C PHE A 144 -2.87 -15.02 14.11
N ARG A 145 -2.03 -15.98 14.51
CA ARG A 145 -2.37 -17.40 14.58
C ARG A 145 -1.67 -18.01 15.80
N GLY A 146 -2.45 -18.61 16.70
CA GLY A 146 -1.92 -19.15 17.96
C GLY A 146 -1.23 -18.10 18.83
N GLY A 147 -1.81 -16.89 18.92
CA GLY A 147 -1.27 -15.77 19.71
C GLY A 147 -0.01 -15.10 19.11
N LYS A 148 0.53 -15.63 18.01
CA LYS A 148 1.73 -15.06 17.34
C LYS A 148 1.35 -14.27 16.11
N LEU A 149 1.99 -13.11 15.95
CA LEU A 149 1.87 -12.31 14.73
C LEU A 149 2.44 -13.10 13.55
N ARG A 150 1.65 -13.25 12.50
CA ARG A 150 2.02 -14.00 11.28
C ARG A 150 2.20 -13.08 10.09
N LEU A 151 1.32 -12.11 9.96
CA LEU A 151 1.26 -11.30 8.75
C LEU A 151 0.90 -9.86 9.11
N LEU A 152 1.67 -8.93 8.60
CA LEU A 152 1.30 -7.53 8.50
C LEU A 152 0.76 -7.27 7.10
N ARG A 153 -0.43 -6.69 6.99
CA ARG A 153 -0.95 -6.10 5.76
C ARG A 153 -1.05 -4.59 5.91
N VAL A 154 -0.76 -3.86 4.86
CA VAL A 154 -0.92 -2.42 4.83
C VAL A 154 -1.58 -2.01 3.52
N GLY A 155 -2.75 -1.40 3.62
CA GLY A 155 -3.39 -0.68 2.52
C GLY A 155 -2.91 0.76 2.52
N VAL A 156 -2.62 1.31 1.35
CA VAL A 156 -2.34 2.74 1.14
C VAL A 156 -3.18 3.25 -0.02
N GLY A 157 -3.94 4.30 0.25
CA GLY A 157 -4.61 5.09 -0.78
C GLY A 157 -3.99 6.46 -0.83
N LEU A 158 -3.38 6.84 -1.97
CA LEU A 158 -2.75 8.13 -2.19
C LEU A 158 -3.47 8.86 -3.32
N ASN A 159 -3.99 10.05 -3.02
CA ASN A 159 -4.57 10.96 -3.99
C ASN A 159 -3.43 11.71 -4.71
N VAL A 160 -3.46 11.76 -6.04
CA VAL A 160 -2.44 12.45 -6.82
C VAL A 160 -3.08 13.46 -7.77
N VAL A 161 -3.80 12.98 -8.80
CA VAL A 161 -4.50 13.82 -9.78
C VAL A 161 -5.96 13.37 -9.96
N ASN A 162 -6.49 12.68 -8.95
CA ASN A 162 -7.88 12.25 -8.91
C ASN A 162 -8.72 13.35 -8.24
N ASN A 163 -9.71 13.84 -8.95
CA ASN A 163 -10.73 14.77 -8.46
C ASN A 163 -11.91 13.98 -7.86
#